data_f52d6dcd4c655b85c337f20de114b521
#
_entry.id   f52d6dcd4c655b85c337f20de114b521
#
_cell.length_a   1.000
_cell.length_b   1.000
_cell.length_c   1.000
_cell.angle_alpha   90.00
_cell.angle_beta   90.00
_cell.angle_gamma   90.00
#
_symmetry.space_group_name_H-M   'P 1'
#
loop_
_entity.id
_entity.type
_entity.pdbx_description
1 polymer ?
#
loop_
_entity_poly.entity_id
_entity_poly.type
_entity_poly.pdbx_seq_one_letter_code
_entity_poly.pdbx_strand_id
1 'polypeptide(L)'
;LDADAVIVTHTHDDHWDRAAVELIAKDKPIYVQNDRDAALLRSQGFHNLTVMTDESTFGDIRITKTHGGQHGTDRAYAVPELAERLGEACGVVLRHPDEKTLYIAGDTVWRDAVAADLQKHQPDVVVLNAGYAHVIGFGPIIMGEQDLLNVHFLLPQAKIVAVHMEAINHCLLSRRALREYVEANQIGDAVSIPQDGETVIF
;
A
#
# COMPACT_ATOMS: atom_id res chain seq x y z
N LEU A 1 3.23 3.37 20.17
CA LEU A 1 2.75 4.00 18.92
C LEU A 1 1.81 5.14 19.29
N ASP A 2 2.15 6.36 18.88
CA ASP A 2 1.32 7.56 19.10
C ASP A 2 0.19 7.71 18.04
N ALA A 3 -0.03 6.68 17.22
CA ALA A 3 -1.12 6.68 16.24
C ALA A 3 -2.47 6.44 16.94
N ASP A 4 -3.51 7.16 16.53
CA ASP A 4 -4.86 7.04 17.07
C ASP A 4 -5.60 5.81 16.54
N ALA A 5 -5.28 5.38 15.33
CA ALA A 5 -5.79 4.18 14.68
C ALA A 5 -4.73 3.50 13.81
N VAL A 6 -4.97 2.26 13.42
CA VAL A 6 -4.12 1.48 12.52
C VAL A 6 -4.96 0.99 11.34
N ILE A 7 -4.39 1.02 10.15
CA ILE A 7 -4.97 0.39 8.97
C ILE A 7 -4.07 -0.78 8.57
N VAL A 8 -4.65 -1.98 8.46
CA VAL A 8 -3.97 -3.19 8.03
C VAL A 8 -4.48 -3.53 6.63
N THR A 9 -3.65 -3.29 5.63
CA THR A 9 -3.98 -3.55 4.21
C THR A 9 -4.00 -5.04 3.89
N HIS A 10 -3.19 -5.83 4.59
CA HIS A 10 -3.14 -7.29 4.56
C HIS A 10 -2.22 -7.81 5.68
N THR A 11 -2.17 -9.12 5.87
CA THR A 11 -1.52 -9.74 7.04
C THR A 11 -0.29 -10.59 6.70
N HIS A 12 0.49 -10.20 5.67
CA HIS A 12 1.82 -10.78 5.47
C HIS A 12 2.78 -10.34 6.59
N ASP A 13 3.82 -11.14 6.85
CA ASP A 13 4.74 -10.94 7.96
C ASP A 13 5.51 -9.61 7.93
N ASP A 14 5.66 -8.98 6.77
CA ASP A 14 6.28 -7.68 6.59
C ASP A 14 5.31 -6.49 6.77
N HIS A 15 4.01 -6.77 6.92
CA HIS A 15 2.96 -5.78 7.20
C HIS A 15 2.28 -5.98 8.55
N TRP A 16 2.20 -7.22 9.02
CA TRP A 16 1.60 -7.57 10.31
C TRP A 16 2.45 -8.63 11.02
N ASP A 17 3.54 -8.18 11.61
CA ASP A 17 4.52 -9.06 12.25
C ASP A 17 4.22 -9.30 13.75
N ARG A 18 5.07 -10.11 14.37
CA ARG A 18 5.00 -10.38 15.81
C ARG A 18 5.16 -9.11 16.65
N ALA A 19 5.99 -8.15 16.21
CA ALA A 19 6.20 -6.90 16.93
C ALA A 19 4.93 -6.05 16.92
N ALA A 20 4.21 -5.98 15.80
CA ALA A 20 2.91 -5.33 15.73
C ALA A 20 1.92 -5.96 16.73
N VAL A 21 1.87 -7.29 16.80
CA VAL A 21 1.00 -8.00 17.76
C VAL A 21 1.38 -7.72 19.21
N GLU A 22 2.66 -7.60 19.54
CA GLU A 22 3.14 -7.35 20.90
C GLU A 22 3.02 -5.88 21.33
N LEU A 23 3.25 -4.94 20.42
CA LEU A 23 3.39 -3.51 20.73
C LEU A 23 2.11 -2.71 20.59
N ILE A 24 1.17 -3.13 19.72
CA ILE A 24 -0.09 -2.43 19.53
C ILE A 24 -1.04 -2.77 20.66
N ALA A 25 -1.63 -1.73 21.30
CA ALA A 25 -2.63 -1.91 22.34
C ALA A 25 -3.85 -2.66 21.80
N LYS A 26 -4.38 -3.62 22.57
CA LYS A 26 -5.44 -4.54 22.10
C LYS A 26 -6.80 -3.87 21.87
N ASP A 27 -7.00 -2.70 22.43
CA ASP A 27 -8.16 -1.83 22.28
C ASP A 27 -7.98 -0.73 21.22
N LYS A 28 -6.78 -0.62 20.61
CA LYS A 28 -6.51 0.33 19.53
C LYS A 28 -7.51 0.12 18.38
N PRO A 29 -8.15 1.18 17.86
CA PRO A 29 -8.95 1.07 16.63
C PRO A 29 -8.11 0.54 15.46
N ILE A 30 -8.52 -0.59 14.88
CA ILE A 30 -7.82 -1.18 13.74
C ILE A 30 -8.83 -1.42 12.61
N TYR A 31 -8.49 -0.90 11.42
CA TYR A 31 -9.23 -1.11 10.19
C TYR A 31 -8.54 -2.21 9.39
N VAL A 32 -9.28 -3.26 9.03
CA VAL A 32 -8.76 -4.42 8.28
C VAL A 32 -9.50 -4.59 6.96
N GLN A 33 -8.85 -5.22 5.99
CA GLN A 33 -9.41 -5.32 4.65
C GLN A 33 -10.62 -6.26 4.53
N ASN A 34 -10.69 -7.34 5.33
CA ASN A 34 -11.73 -8.37 5.22
C ASN A 34 -11.94 -9.12 6.54
N ASP A 35 -12.97 -10.01 6.56
CA ASP A 35 -13.32 -10.80 7.74
C ASP A 35 -12.26 -11.84 8.12
N ARG A 36 -11.48 -12.35 7.15
CA ARG A 36 -10.39 -13.31 7.41
C ARG A 36 -9.30 -12.66 8.27
N ASP A 37 -8.87 -11.47 7.88
CA ASP A 37 -7.87 -10.71 8.63
C ASP A 37 -8.42 -10.26 9.98
N ALA A 38 -9.69 -9.86 10.04
CA ALA A 38 -10.35 -9.56 11.31
C ALA A 38 -10.38 -10.76 12.25
N ALA A 39 -10.65 -11.96 11.74
CA ALA A 39 -10.64 -13.19 12.54
C ALA A 39 -9.24 -13.53 13.07
N LEU A 40 -8.20 -13.35 12.24
CA LEU A 40 -6.80 -13.51 12.64
C LEU A 40 -6.46 -12.54 13.79
N LEU A 41 -6.72 -11.26 13.63
CA LEU A 41 -6.41 -10.26 14.65
C LEU A 41 -7.20 -10.50 15.95
N ARG A 42 -8.47 -10.94 15.85
CA ARG A 42 -9.25 -11.34 17.04
C ARG A 42 -8.59 -12.50 17.80
N SER A 43 -8.08 -13.49 17.07
CA SER A 43 -7.36 -14.62 17.68
C SER A 43 -6.08 -14.20 18.43
N GLN A 44 -5.51 -13.05 18.06
CA GLN A 44 -4.34 -12.41 18.67
C GLN A 44 -4.71 -11.44 19.81
N GLY A 45 -6.01 -11.34 20.15
CA GLY A 45 -6.51 -10.57 21.27
C GLY A 45 -6.98 -9.14 20.94
N PHE A 46 -6.94 -8.71 19.69
CA PHE A 46 -7.48 -7.40 19.31
C PHE A 46 -9.01 -7.44 19.27
N HIS A 47 -9.66 -6.44 19.83
CA HIS A 47 -11.13 -6.44 19.97
C HIS A 47 -11.81 -5.19 19.39
N ASN A 48 -11.06 -4.15 19.03
CA ASN A 48 -11.59 -2.95 18.40
C ASN A 48 -11.27 -2.94 16.90
N LEU A 49 -11.95 -3.82 16.17
CA LEU A 49 -11.70 -4.09 14.74
C LEU A 49 -12.89 -3.64 13.90
N THR A 50 -12.58 -2.90 12.83
CA THR A 50 -13.54 -2.53 11.79
C THR A 50 -13.10 -3.15 10.46
N VAL A 51 -13.94 -3.96 9.85
CA VAL A 51 -13.71 -4.41 8.46
C VAL A 51 -14.06 -3.26 7.53
N MET A 52 -13.07 -2.84 6.73
CA MET A 52 -13.23 -1.72 5.81
C MET A 52 -14.22 -2.08 4.68
N THR A 53 -15.04 -1.09 4.36
CA THR A 53 -15.94 -1.09 3.19
C THR A 53 -15.54 0.04 2.25
N ASP A 54 -16.35 0.30 1.24
CA ASP A 54 -16.14 1.44 0.34
C ASP A 54 -16.20 2.79 1.07
N GLU A 55 -16.88 2.84 2.22
CA GLU A 55 -16.97 4.02 3.08
C GLU A 55 -16.88 3.63 4.55
N SER A 56 -15.68 3.70 5.11
CA SER A 56 -15.43 3.65 6.54
C SER A 56 -14.99 5.04 7.02
N THR A 57 -15.11 5.32 8.32
CA THR A 57 -14.70 6.61 8.87
C THR A 57 -13.92 6.46 10.17
N PHE A 58 -12.97 7.36 10.39
CA PHE A 58 -12.31 7.57 11.68
C PHE A 58 -12.28 9.08 11.99
N GLY A 59 -13.13 9.55 12.92
CA GLY A 59 -13.37 10.98 13.10
C GLY A 59 -13.88 11.59 11.80
N ASP A 60 -13.25 12.68 11.35
CA ASP A 60 -13.57 13.36 10.11
C ASP A 60 -12.85 12.77 8.88
N ILE A 61 -12.01 11.75 9.09
CA ILE A 61 -11.30 11.05 8.01
C ILE A 61 -12.23 9.99 7.41
N ARG A 62 -12.50 10.11 6.11
CA ARG A 62 -13.13 9.05 5.32
C ARG A 62 -12.05 8.09 4.82
N ILE A 63 -12.26 6.80 5.07
CA ILE A 63 -11.38 5.70 4.65
C ILE A 63 -12.12 4.89 3.59
N THR A 64 -11.65 4.92 2.35
CA THR A 64 -12.21 4.14 1.26
C THR A 64 -11.25 2.99 0.93
N LYS A 65 -11.69 1.75 1.09
CA LYS A 65 -10.94 0.59 0.62
C LYS A 65 -10.96 0.56 -0.91
N THR A 66 -9.81 0.39 -1.55
CA THR A 66 -9.71 0.25 -2.99
C THR A 66 -9.71 -1.22 -3.41
N HIS A 67 -10.17 -1.49 -4.64
CA HIS A 67 -10.32 -2.85 -5.16
C HIS A 67 -9.16 -3.29 -6.05
N GLY A 68 -8.17 -2.40 -6.26
CA GLY A 68 -6.98 -2.69 -7.04
C GLY A 68 -6.01 -3.67 -6.38
N GLY A 69 -6.25 -4.01 -5.12
CA GLY A 69 -5.37 -4.76 -4.24
C GLY A 69 -5.25 -6.24 -4.57
N GLN A 70 -4.55 -6.55 -5.63
CA GLN A 70 -4.04 -7.89 -5.88
C GLN A 70 -2.53 -7.85 -5.74
N HIS A 71 -2.01 -8.65 -4.84
CA HIS A 71 -0.59 -8.82 -4.56
C HIS A 71 0.06 -9.66 -5.67
N GLY A 72 0.35 -9.05 -6.80
CA GLY A 72 0.99 -9.71 -7.92
C GLY A 72 0.17 -9.73 -9.21
N THR A 73 0.71 -10.44 -10.19
CA THR A 73 0.15 -10.55 -11.55
C THR A 73 -0.98 -11.59 -11.62
N ASP A 74 -1.87 -11.47 -12.59
CA ASP A 74 -2.92 -12.47 -12.86
C ASP A 74 -2.34 -13.87 -13.13
N ARG A 75 -1.11 -13.93 -13.69
CA ARG A 75 -0.40 -15.18 -13.90
C ARG A 75 -0.06 -15.89 -12.59
N ALA A 76 0.30 -15.14 -11.54
CA ALA A 76 0.56 -15.70 -10.22
C ALA A 76 -0.74 -16.24 -9.60
N TYR A 77 -1.84 -15.51 -9.74
CA TYR A 77 -3.15 -15.92 -9.21
C TYR A 77 -3.83 -17.03 -10.02
N ALA A 78 -3.37 -17.33 -11.23
CA ALA A 78 -3.84 -18.50 -11.98
C ALA A 78 -3.37 -19.85 -11.40
N VAL A 79 -2.41 -19.84 -10.45
CA VAL A 79 -1.92 -21.01 -9.74
C VAL A 79 -2.53 -21.02 -8.33
N PRO A 80 -3.43 -21.97 -7.99
CA PRO A 80 -4.19 -21.96 -6.75
C PRO A 80 -3.34 -21.87 -5.47
N GLU A 81 -2.26 -22.64 -5.39
CA GLU A 81 -1.37 -22.67 -4.22
C GLU A 81 -0.63 -21.33 -4.04
N LEU A 82 -0.30 -20.68 -5.16
CA LEU A 82 0.35 -19.38 -5.12
C LEU A 82 -0.67 -18.27 -4.79
N ALA A 83 -1.86 -18.34 -5.36
CA ALA A 83 -2.95 -17.41 -5.05
C ALA A 83 -3.32 -17.46 -3.55
N GLU A 84 -3.39 -18.66 -2.96
CA GLU A 84 -3.64 -18.82 -1.53
C GLU A 84 -2.52 -18.20 -0.67
N ARG A 85 -1.26 -18.39 -1.08
CA ARG A 85 -0.09 -17.84 -0.38
C ARG A 85 0.01 -16.32 -0.50
N LEU A 86 -0.26 -15.77 -1.68
CA LEU A 86 -0.25 -14.32 -1.91
C LEU A 86 -1.45 -13.65 -1.21
N GLY A 87 -2.58 -14.34 -1.12
CA GLY A 87 -3.76 -13.83 -0.45
C GLY A 87 -4.34 -12.58 -1.11
N GLU A 88 -5.14 -11.86 -0.33
CA GLU A 88 -5.70 -10.57 -0.72
C GLU A 88 -4.89 -9.44 -0.09
N ALA A 89 -4.76 -8.33 -0.80
CA ALA A 89 -4.25 -7.07 -0.28
C ALA A 89 -5.15 -5.93 -0.77
N CYS A 90 -5.24 -4.84 -0.04
CA CYS A 90 -5.98 -3.67 -0.49
C CYS A 90 -5.13 -2.41 -0.40
N GLY A 91 -5.49 -1.40 -1.19
CA GLY A 91 -5.09 -0.03 -0.95
C GLY A 91 -6.19 0.73 -0.20
N VAL A 92 -5.90 1.96 0.17
CA VAL A 92 -6.85 2.85 0.83
C VAL A 92 -6.73 4.27 0.31
N VAL A 93 -7.87 4.96 0.22
CA VAL A 93 -7.92 6.40 0.00
C VAL A 93 -8.39 7.06 1.28
N LEU A 94 -7.62 8.03 1.75
CA LEU A 94 -7.93 8.83 2.93
C LEU A 94 -8.31 10.25 2.49
N ARG A 95 -9.46 10.73 2.99
CA ARG A 95 -9.95 12.09 2.74
C ARG A 95 -10.35 12.76 4.03
N HIS A 96 -9.93 13.99 4.17
CA HIS A 96 -10.37 14.93 5.21
C HIS A 96 -10.73 16.27 4.55
N PRO A 97 -11.72 17.04 5.05
CA PRO A 97 -12.11 18.31 4.42
C PRO A 97 -10.98 19.33 4.27
N ASP A 98 -10.07 19.38 5.23
CA ASP A 98 -9.00 20.38 5.31
C ASP A 98 -7.61 19.83 4.87
N GLU A 99 -7.53 18.59 4.39
CA GLU A 99 -6.28 17.93 4.05
C GLU A 99 -6.27 17.41 2.61
N LYS A 100 -5.06 17.18 2.10
CA LYS A 100 -4.86 16.54 0.80
C LYS A 100 -5.41 15.13 0.79
N THR A 101 -6.02 14.75 -0.33
CA THR A 101 -6.44 13.35 -0.55
C THR A 101 -5.21 12.45 -0.72
N LEU A 102 -5.08 11.47 0.15
CA LEU A 102 -4.00 10.49 0.15
C LEU A 102 -4.49 9.14 -0.37
N TYR A 103 -3.80 8.57 -1.35
CA TYR A 103 -3.98 7.19 -1.79
C TYR A 103 -2.75 6.37 -1.41
N ILE A 104 -2.94 5.30 -0.66
CA ILE A 104 -1.91 4.31 -0.34
C ILE A 104 -2.26 3.05 -1.12
N ALA A 105 -1.43 2.70 -2.11
CA ALA A 105 -1.71 1.59 -3.02
C ALA A 105 -1.65 0.22 -2.31
N GLY A 106 -0.83 0.11 -1.25
CA GLY A 106 -0.54 -1.18 -0.63
C GLY A 106 0.31 -2.07 -1.54
N ASP A 107 0.32 -3.36 -1.26
CA ASP A 107 1.04 -4.34 -2.06
C ASP A 107 0.22 -4.74 -3.29
N THR A 108 0.55 -4.13 -4.40
CA THR A 108 -0.09 -4.38 -5.70
C THR A 108 0.89 -4.10 -6.84
N VAL A 109 0.54 -4.53 -8.04
CA VAL A 109 1.22 -4.19 -9.29
C VAL A 109 0.37 -3.21 -10.09
N TRP A 110 0.95 -2.57 -11.13
CA TRP A 110 0.16 -1.77 -12.06
C TRP A 110 -0.85 -2.65 -12.80
N ARG A 111 -2.12 -2.25 -12.73
CA ARG A 111 -3.24 -2.95 -13.38
C ARG A 111 -4.42 -2.01 -13.59
N ASP A 112 -5.37 -2.41 -14.43
CA ASP A 112 -6.54 -1.59 -14.78
C ASP A 112 -7.34 -1.15 -13.55
N ALA A 113 -7.48 -2.01 -12.55
CA ALA A 113 -8.20 -1.68 -11.32
C ALA A 113 -7.51 -0.55 -10.52
N VAL A 114 -6.18 -0.55 -10.43
CA VAL A 114 -5.40 0.53 -9.80
C VAL A 114 -5.55 1.82 -10.60
N ALA A 115 -5.46 1.74 -11.92
CA ALA A 115 -5.65 2.91 -12.79
C ALA A 115 -7.08 3.49 -12.64
N ALA A 116 -8.09 2.64 -12.55
CA ALA A 116 -9.48 3.05 -12.33
C ALA A 116 -9.68 3.72 -10.95
N ASP A 117 -9.07 3.18 -9.89
CA ASP A 117 -9.11 3.78 -8.55
C ASP A 117 -8.43 5.16 -8.54
N LEU A 118 -7.27 5.31 -9.17
CA LEU A 118 -6.56 6.58 -9.29
C LEU A 118 -7.39 7.61 -10.06
N GLN A 119 -8.00 7.22 -11.19
CA GLN A 119 -8.87 8.10 -11.98
C GLN A 119 -10.15 8.49 -11.22
N LYS A 120 -10.76 7.57 -10.51
CA LYS A 120 -11.97 7.80 -9.72
C LYS A 120 -11.71 8.76 -8.55
N HIS A 121 -10.61 8.55 -7.85
CA HIS A 121 -10.36 9.23 -6.59
C HIS A 121 -9.52 10.50 -6.71
N GLN A 122 -8.77 10.68 -7.82
CA GLN A 122 -7.93 11.85 -8.11
C GLN A 122 -7.14 12.34 -6.88
N PRO A 123 -6.28 11.46 -6.27
CA PRO A 123 -5.55 11.83 -5.06
C PRO A 123 -4.50 12.91 -5.34
N ASP A 124 -4.25 13.75 -4.33
CA ASP A 124 -3.17 14.73 -4.36
C ASP A 124 -1.80 14.08 -4.10
N VAL A 125 -1.80 13.04 -3.27
CA VAL A 125 -0.60 12.28 -2.89
C VAL A 125 -0.87 10.79 -3.07
N VAL A 126 0.09 10.09 -3.71
CA VAL A 126 0.05 8.64 -3.96
C VAL A 126 1.25 7.98 -3.31
N VAL A 127 1.03 7.04 -2.39
CA VAL A 127 2.09 6.22 -1.78
C VAL A 127 2.12 4.87 -2.47
N LEU A 128 3.28 4.50 -3.01
CA LEU A 128 3.52 3.26 -3.73
C LEU A 128 4.52 2.37 -3.00
N ASN A 129 4.17 1.11 -2.80
CA ASN A 129 5.11 0.08 -2.41
C ASN A 129 5.90 -0.32 -3.67
N ALA A 130 7.11 0.26 -3.84
CA ALA A 130 7.85 0.29 -5.09
C ALA A 130 9.12 -0.59 -5.09
N GLY A 131 9.25 -1.51 -4.13
CA GLY A 131 10.45 -2.34 -3.99
C GLY A 131 10.65 -3.40 -5.07
N TYR A 132 9.70 -3.59 -5.99
CA TYR A 132 9.76 -4.52 -7.12
C TYR A 132 10.08 -5.94 -6.70
N ALA A 133 9.43 -6.43 -5.64
CA ALA A 133 9.54 -7.82 -5.20
C ALA A 133 8.93 -8.78 -6.23
N HIS A 134 9.52 -9.97 -6.37
CA HIS A 134 9.13 -10.93 -7.40
C HIS A 134 8.88 -12.32 -6.82
N VAL A 135 7.92 -13.01 -7.41
CA VAL A 135 7.84 -14.47 -7.34
C VAL A 135 8.57 -15.06 -8.56
N ILE A 136 9.56 -15.90 -8.31
CA ILE A 136 10.40 -16.49 -9.37
C ILE A 136 9.51 -17.23 -10.38
N GLY A 137 9.64 -16.88 -11.65
CA GLY A 137 8.87 -17.43 -12.75
C GLY A 137 7.48 -16.86 -12.97
N PHE A 138 6.99 -15.98 -12.07
CA PHE A 138 5.65 -15.38 -12.14
C PHE A 138 5.63 -13.85 -12.28
N GLY A 139 6.75 -13.20 -11.99
CA GLY A 139 6.89 -11.74 -12.12
C GLY A 139 6.70 -10.98 -10.82
N PRO A 140 6.52 -9.64 -10.93
CA PRO A 140 6.42 -8.77 -9.77
C PRO A 140 5.16 -9.05 -8.94
N ILE A 141 5.27 -8.81 -7.63
CA ILE A 141 4.17 -8.86 -6.67
C ILE A 141 3.87 -7.49 -6.06
N ILE A 142 4.81 -6.56 -6.17
CA ILE A 142 4.61 -5.13 -5.90
C ILE A 142 5.18 -4.29 -7.04
N MET A 143 4.85 -3.00 -7.04
CA MET A 143 5.25 -2.06 -8.10
C MET A 143 6.76 -1.87 -8.21
N GLY A 144 7.20 -1.47 -9.41
CA GLY A 144 8.55 -1.05 -9.72
C GLY A 144 8.60 0.34 -10.38
N GLU A 145 9.76 0.68 -10.93
CA GLU A 145 10.00 1.99 -11.54
C GLU A 145 9.06 2.31 -12.70
N GLN A 146 8.73 1.31 -13.55
CA GLN A 146 7.82 1.54 -14.67
C GLN A 146 6.38 1.78 -14.20
N ASP A 147 5.96 1.11 -13.13
CA ASP A 147 4.62 1.30 -12.56
C ASP A 147 4.47 2.70 -11.96
N LEU A 148 5.52 3.18 -11.28
CA LEU A 148 5.59 4.55 -10.79
C LEU A 148 5.47 5.58 -11.93
N LEU A 149 6.16 5.34 -13.04
CA LEU A 149 6.05 6.20 -14.23
C LEU A 149 4.63 6.18 -14.82
N ASN A 150 3.96 5.03 -14.84
CA ASN A 150 2.58 4.90 -15.29
C ASN A 150 1.63 5.72 -14.39
N VAL A 151 1.83 5.70 -13.06
CA VAL A 151 1.07 6.54 -12.11
C VAL A 151 1.29 8.02 -12.42
N HIS A 152 2.54 8.44 -12.63
CA HIS A 152 2.85 9.83 -12.97
C HIS A 152 2.17 10.29 -14.27
N PHE A 153 2.20 9.47 -15.31
CA PHE A 153 1.52 9.83 -16.58
C PHE A 153 -0.01 9.87 -16.44
N LEU A 154 -0.58 9.03 -15.59
CA LEU A 154 -2.01 9.04 -15.34
C LEU A 154 -2.45 10.25 -14.52
N LEU A 155 -1.66 10.65 -13.53
CA LEU A 155 -1.93 11.75 -12.59
C LEU A 155 -0.70 12.68 -12.48
N PRO A 156 -0.41 13.49 -13.52
CA PRO A 156 0.81 14.30 -13.54
C PRO A 156 0.86 15.41 -12.48
N GLN A 157 -0.29 15.77 -11.90
CA GLN A 157 -0.39 16.75 -10.80
C GLN A 157 -0.17 16.15 -9.41
N ALA A 158 -0.30 14.81 -9.26
CA ALA A 158 -0.14 14.16 -7.97
C ALA A 158 1.34 14.07 -7.55
N LYS A 159 1.58 14.16 -6.25
CA LYS A 159 2.88 13.81 -5.67
C LYS A 159 2.93 12.31 -5.41
N ILE A 160 4.05 11.68 -5.72
CA ILE A 160 4.26 10.23 -5.52
C ILE A 160 5.31 10.04 -4.43
N VAL A 161 5.03 9.16 -3.48
CA VAL A 161 5.97 8.72 -2.45
C VAL A 161 6.26 7.24 -2.66
N ALA A 162 7.51 6.92 -2.95
CA ALA A 162 7.95 5.54 -3.13
C ALA A 162 8.55 4.99 -1.83
N VAL A 163 7.93 3.92 -1.32
CA VAL A 163 8.30 3.25 -0.07
C VAL A 163 8.46 1.74 -0.28
N HIS A 164 8.65 0.99 0.80
CA HIS A 164 8.71 -0.49 0.78
C HIS A 164 9.88 -1.00 -0.08
N MET A 165 11.08 -0.51 0.22
CA MET A 165 12.33 -0.88 -0.45
C MET A 165 13.40 -1.23 0.60
N GLU A 166 14.40 -2.01 0.21
CA GLU A 166 15.68 -2.28 0.92
C GLU A 166 15.58 -2.88 2.33
N ALA A 167 14.53 -2.59 3.12
CA ALA A 167 14.33 -3.21 4.44
C ALA A 167 13.94 -4.70 4.33
N ILE A 168 13.52 -5.15 3.15
CA ILE A 168 13.04 -6.49 2.88
C ILE A 168 13.91 -7.15 1.81
N ASN A 169 14.42 -8.34 2.11
CA ASN A 169 15.45 -9.02 1.32
C ASN A 169 15.03 -9.48 -0.09
N HIS A 170 13.73 -9.49 -0.39
CA HIS A 170 13.20 -9.88 -1.70
C HIS A 170 12.81 -8.69 -2.58
N CYS A 171 12.99 -7.45 -2.11
CA CYS A 171 12.84 -6.24 -2.91
C CYS A 171 14.06 -6.05 -3.79
N LEU A 172 13.85 -5.97 -5.11
CA LEU A 172 14.93 -5.91 -6.11
C LEU A 172 15.31 -4.48 -6.48
N LEU A 173 14.41 -3.51 -6.28
CA LEU A 173 14.64 -2.11 -6.61
C LEU A 173 15.14 -1.35 -5.38
N SER A 174 16.35 -0.79 -5.49
CA SER A 174 16.91 0.07 -4.45
C SER A 174 16.47 1.54 -4.62
N ARG A 175 16.46 2.30 -3.51
CA ARG A 175 16.23 3.77 -3.55
C ARG A 175 17.20 4.49 -4.50
N ARG A 176 18.47 4.04 -4.58
CA ARG A 176 19.45 4.60 -5.50
C ARG A 176 19.05 4.37 -6.96
N ALA A 177 18.71 3.14 -7.34
CA ALA A 177 18.32 2.82 -8.70
C ALA A 177 17.03 3.56 -9.11
N LEU A 178 16.06 3.66 -8.18
CA LEU A 178 14.83 4.42 -8.43
C LEU A 178 15.11 5.93 -8.60
N ARG A 179 16.03 6.52 -7.83
CA ARG A 179 16.42 7.94 -8.02
C ARG A 179 17.04 8.17 -9.39
N GLU A 180 17.97 7.29 -9.81
CA GLU A 180 18.56 7.34 -11.15
C GLU A 180 17.51 7.27 -12.25
N TYR A 181 16.49 6.41 -12.08
CA TYR A 181 15.36 6.28 -13.01
C TYR A 181 14.48 7.53 -13.05
N VAL A 182 14.12 8.07 -11.89
CA VAL A 182 13.33 9.29 -11.71
C VAL A 182 14.02 10.50 -12.36
N GLU A 183 15.33 10.63 -12.17
CA GLU A 183 16.14 11.70 -12.78
C GLU A 183 16.20 11.55 -14.30
N ALA A 184 16.46 10.34 -14.81
CA ALA A 184 16.48 10.06 -16.23
C ALA A 184 15.16 10.37 -16.96
N ASN A 185 14.04 10.21 -16.27
CA ASN A 185 12.70 10.53 -16.79
C ASN A 185 12.24 11.97 -16.48
N GLN A 186 13.05 12.79 -15.81
CA GLN A 186 12.78 14.19 -15.48
C GLN A 186 11.50 14.40 -14.67
N ILE A 187 11.19 13.46 -13.75
CA ILE A 187 10.00 13.50 -12.89
C ILE A 187 10.34 13.74 -11.40
N GLY A 188 11.55 14.21 -11.11
CA GLY A 188 12.04 14.42 -9.75
C GLY A 188 11.17 15.35 -8.90
N ASP A 189 10.55 16.36 -9.51
CA ASP A 189 9.66 17.28 -8.80
C ASP A 189 8.36 16.63 -8.33
N ALA A 190 7.96 15.51 -8.95
CA ALA A 190 6.74 14.79 -8.61
C ALA A 190 6.98 13.63 -7.64
N VAL A 191 8.22 13.13 -7.50
CA VAL A 191 8.53 11.89 -6.80
C VAL A 191 9.42 12.11 -5.58
N SER A 192 8.97 11.66 -4.42
CA SER A 192 9.73 11.59 -3.19
C SER A 192 10.13 10.14 -2.88
N ILE A 193 11.40 9.92 -2.54
CA ILE A 193 11.95 8.60 -2.19
C ILE A 193 12.63 8.72 -0.81
N PRO A 194 11.83 8.71 0.29
CA PRO A 194 12.34 8.97 1.62
C PRO A 194 13.26 7.86 2.13
N GLN A 195 14.16 8.23 3.04
CA GLN A 195 14.87 7.26 3.88
C GLN A 195 13.94 6.71 4.96
N ASP A 196 14.35 5.59 5.59
CA ASP A 196 13.60 5.04 6.72
C ASP A 196 13.55 6.05 7.87
N GLY A 197 12.34 6.36 8.35
CA GLY A 197 12.11 7.36 9.39
C GLY A 197 12.10 8.82 8.91
N GLU A 198 12.31 9.09 7.63
CA GLU A 198 12.24 10.45 7.08
C GLU A 198 10.77 10.90 6.97
N THR A 199 10.54 12.17 7.33
CA THR A 199 9.22 12.81 7.18
C THR A 199 9.17 13.60 5.88
N VAL A 200 8.12 13.39 5.10
CA VAL A 200 7.82 14.15 3.88
C VAL A 200 6.59 15.02 4.12
N ILE A 201 6.65 16.30 3.72
CA ILE A 201 5.55 17.26 3.88
C ILE A 201 5.13 17.76 2.49
N PHE A 202 3.82 17.84 2.23
CA PHE A 202 3.23 18.25 0.95
C PHE A 202 2.29 19.45 1.09
#